data_6fe433aba23247b57378d28865975db6
#
_entry.id   6fe433aba23247b57378d28865975db6
#
_cell.length_a   1.000
_cell.length_b   1.000
_cell.length_c   1.000
_cell.angle_alpha   90.00
_cell.angle_beta   90.00
_cell.angle_gamma   90.00
#
_symmetry.space_group_name_H-M   'P 1'
#
loop_
_entity.id
_entity.type
_entity.pdbx_description
1 polymer ?
#
loop_
_entity_poly.entity_id
_entity_poly.type
_entity_poly.pdbx_seq_one_letter_code
_entity_poly.pdbx_strand_id
1 'polypeptide(L)'
;MIESLPTVSTDTFAEHLSDPTHTVLDVRPMAAYNGWRLNGESRGGHAPGAKSIPLGWTRYMDWVEVLDDKQIAADAPVTVYGYDGEDAESMADKLDRLGFTDVSLYPGFSDDWMADANRPLRALKRYRQLVYPEWLQALLEGDDPGGVDGDDVVLCHAHFDHRSDYEDGHIPGAVPLNTNWLESPDTWNRRSPEELKRALEGLGIRHDTTVVLYGRFSFPSYEHDFPAQSAGHLGAMRCAALMLYAGVEDVKVLNGGINTWEEAGFEVSTDDVEPEPVDDFGIDVPANPQFMLELSEAQDLLAADDGELVSV
;
A
#
# COMPACT_ATOMS: atom_id res chain seq x y z
N MET A 1 -32.16 -12.62 -22.77
CA MET A 1 -30.94 -12.40 -23.56
C MET A 1 -30.35 -11.14 -22.97
N ILE A 2 -29.25 -11.26 -22.26
CA ILE A 2 -28.52 -10.06 -21.83
C ILE A 2 -27.97 -9.46 -23.13
N GLU A 3 -28.42 -8.27 -23.47
CA GLU A 3 -27.87 -7.49 -24.59
C GLU A 3 -26.36 -7.32 -24.27
N SER A 4 -25.47 -7.62 -25.21
CA SER A 4 -24.04 -7.42 -24.98
C SER A 4 -23.80 -5.95 -24.70
N LEU A 5 -23.12 -5.64 -23.57
CA LEU A 5 -22.76 -4.28 -23.21
C LEU A 5 -21.95 -3.61 -24.34
N PRO A 6 -22.16 -2.32 -24.59
CA PRO A 6 -21.43 -1.61 -25.63
C PRO A 6 -19.93 -1.57 -25.30
N THR A 7 -19.10 -1.87 -26.29
CA THR A 7 -17.64 -1.72 -26.20
C THR A 7 -17.20 -0.44 -26.90
N VAL A 8 -16.16 0.21 -26.36
CA VAL A 8 -15.60 1.43 -26.92
C VAL A 8 -14.21 1.19 -27.52
N SER A 9 -13.88 1.96 -28.55
CA SER A 9 -12.55 1.97 -29.15
C SER A 9 -11.53 2.70 -28.24
N THR A 10 -10.24 2.49 -28.49
CA THR A 10 -9.15 3.19 -27.80
C THR A 10 -9.24 4.71 -27.92
N ASP A 11 -9.69 5.23 -29.07
CA ASP A 11 -9.86 6.67 -29.26
C ASP A 11 -11.07 7.21 -28.52
N THR A 12 -12.19 6.49 -28.51
CA THR A 12 -13.36 6.83 -27.69
C THR A 12 -13.04 6.77 -26.19
N PHE A 13 -12.26 5.77 -25.77
CA PHE A 13 -11.79 5.70 -24.38
C PHE A 13 -10.95 6.94 -24.00
N ALA A 14 -10.07 7.41 -24.89
CA ALA A 14 -9.31 8.63 -24.66
C ALA A 14 -10.20 9.89 -24.56
N GLU A 15 -11.29 9.94 -25.32
CA GLU A 15 -12.29 11.01 -25.21
C GLU A 15 -13.00 10.96 -23.85
N HIS A 16 -13.42 9.76 -23.39
CA HIS A 16 -14.07 9.57 -22.09
C HIS A 16 -13.17 9.98 -20.92
N LEU A 17 -11.86 9.70 -20.99
CA LEU A 17 -10.89 10.16 -19.97
C LEU A 17 -10.77 11.68 -19.90
N SER A 18 -11.09 12.38 -20.97
CA SER A 18 -10.97 13.83 -21.08
C SER A 18 -12.29 14.56 -20.76
N ASP A 19 -13.40 13.82 -20.68
CA ASP A 19 -14.73 14.36 -20.38
C ASP A 19 -14.99 14.38 -18.86
N PRO A 20 -15.12 15.55 -18.21
CA PRO A 20 -15.35 15.62 -16.78
C PRO A 20 -16.71 15.07 -16.32
N THR A 21 -17.64 14.86 -17.25
CA THR A 21 -18.97 14.27 -16.97
C THR A 21 -18.99 12.76 -17.09
N HIS A 22 -17.92 12.17 -17.66
CA HIS A 22 -17.77 10.74 -17.86
C HIS A 22 -16.87 10.11 -16.79
N THR A 23 -17.32 9.05 -16.16
CA THR A 23 -16.51 8.30 -15.19
C THR A 23 -15.84 7.11 -15.85
N VAL A 24 -14.54 6.96 -15.62
CA VAL A 24 -13.77 5.77 -16.05
C VAL A 24 -13.35 4.98 -14.83
N LEU A 25 -13.64 3.68 -14.82
CA LEU A 25 -13.34 2.76 -13.71
C LEU A 25 -12.26 1.77 -14.08
N ASP A 26 -11.23 1.69 -13.25
CA ASP A 26 -10.22 0.64 -13.25
C ASP A 26 -10.62 -0.44 -12.25
N VAL A 27 -10.91 -1.65 -12.71
CA VAL A 27 -11.35 -2.76 -11.87
C VAL A 27 -10.25 -3.77 -11.55
N ARG A 28 -9.03 -3.51 -12.04
CA ARG A 28 -7.85 -4.30 -11.74
C ARG A 28 -7.47 -4.21 -10.24
N PRO A 29 -6.65 -5.13 -9.73
CA PRO A 29 -6.12 -5.03 -8.37
C PRO A 29 -5.51 -3.65 -8.06
N MET A 30 -5.64 -3.19 -6.82
CA MET A 30 -5.10 -1.89 -6.37
C MET A 30 -3.60 -1.76 -6.65
N ALA A 31 -2.85 -2.86 -6.54
CA ALA A 31 -1.43 -2.89 -6.86
C ALA A 31 -1.15 -2.44 -8.31
N ALA A 32 -1.91 -2.98 -9.27
CA ALA A 32 -1.80 -2.63 -10.68
C ALA A 32 -2.14 -1.14 -10.94
N TYR A 33 -3.23 -0.67 -10.33
CA TYR A 33 -3.62 0.74 -10.38
C TYR A 33 -2.50 1.65 -9.85
N ASN A 34 -1.89 1.27 -8.73
CA ASN A 34 -0.84 2.04 -8.06
C ASN A 34 0.47 2.10 -8.85
N GLY A 35 0.78 1.11 -9.70
CA GLY A 35 1.98 1.14 -10.52
C GLY A 35 2.72 -0.18 -10.68
N TRP A 36 2.33 -1.23 -9.94
CA TRP A 36 2.94 -2.55 -10.05
C TRP A 36 2.55 -3.23 -11.37
N ARG A 37 3.47 -4.04 -11.90
CA ARG A 37 3.30 -4.85 -13.11
C ARG A 37 3.07 -6.30 -12.66
N LEU A 38 1.82 -6.73 -12.61
CA LEU A 38 1.43 -8.01 -12.02
C LEU A 38 1.39 -9.16 -13.03
N ASN A 39 1.24 -8.87 -14.33
CA ASN A 39 1.07 -9.85 -15.40
C ASN A 39 2.14 -9.71 -16.49
N GLY A 40 3.35 -9.22 -16.14
CA GLY A 40 4.43 -9.04 -17.11
C GLY A 40 4.26 -7.87 -18.07
N GLU A 41 3.39 -6.91 -17.72
CA GLU A 41 3.20 -5.69 -18.52
C GLU A 41 4.51 -4.89 -18.65
N SER A 42 4.69 -4.23 -19.79
CA SER A 42 5.86 -3.37 -20.01
C SER A 42 5.85 -2.12 -19.14
N ARG A 43 4.66 -1.64 -18.76
CA ARG A 43 4.43 -0.43 -17.96
C ARG A 43 3.37 -0.70 -16.89
N GLY A 44 3.52 -0.10 -15.70
CA GLY A 44 2.54 -0.16 -14.61
C GLY A 44 1.75 1.14 -14.49
N GLY A 45 0.63 1.09 -13.77
CA GLY A 45 -0.23 2.23 -13.48
C GLY A 45 -1.59 2.18 -14.18
N HIS A 46 -2.31 3.30 -14.13
CA HIS A 46 -3.70 3.44 -14.59
C HIS A 46 -3.85 4.57 -15.62
N ALA A 47 -4.95 4.55 -16.37
CA ALA A 47 -5.31 5.65 -17.25
C ALA A 47 -5.57 6.94 -16.45
N PRO A 48 -5.04 8.11 -16.88
CA PRO A 48 -5.20 9.36 -16.13
C PRO A 48 -6.66 9.73 -15.91
N GLY A 49 -7.05 9.95 -14.65
CA GLY A 49 -8.43 10.28 -14.28
C GLY A 49 -9.33 9.08 -13.99
N ALA A 50 -8.90 7.86 -14.28
CA ALA A 50 -9.64 6.67 -13.91
C ALA A 50 -9.72 6.53 -12.37
N LYS A 51 -10.87 6.09 -11.88
CA LYS A 51 -11.12 5.79 -10.46
C LYS A 51 -10.93 4.29 -10.22
N SER A 52 -10.18 3.93 -9.18
CA SER A 52 -9.98 2.52 -8.84
C SER A 52 -11.18 1.97 -8.07
N ILE A 53 -11.79 0.92 -8.61
CA ILE A 53 -12.78 0.08 -7.93
C ILE A 53 -12.41 -1.39 -8.24
N PRO A 54 -11.44 -1.97 -7.54
CA PRO A 54 -11.03 -3.34 -7.78
C PRO A 54 -12.21 -4.30 -7.70
N LEU A 55 -12.33 -5.20 -8.68
CA LEU A 55 -13.42 -6.19 -8.71
C LEU A 55 -13.46 -7.03 -7.42
N GLY A 56 -12.30 -7.32 -6.84
CA GLY A 56 -12.18 -8.02 -5.56
C GLY A 56 -12.92 -7.35 -4.39
N TRP A 57 -13.05 -6.03 -4.39
CA TRP A 57 -13.77 -5.29 -3.34
C TRP A 57 -15.26 -5.57 -3.32
N THR A 58 -15.84 -6.00 -4.43
CA THR A 58 -17.28 -6.33 -4.51
C THR A 58 -17.69 -7.55 -3.68
N ARG A 59 -16.73 -8.21 -3.01
CA ARG A 59 -16.97 -9.26 -2.02
C ARG A 59 -17.40 -8.70 -0.65
N TYR A 60 -17.07 -7.43 -0.39
CA TYR A 60 -17.37 -6.74 0.86
C TYR A 60 -18.69 -5.96 0.73
N MET A 61 -19.45 -5.88 1.82
CA MET A 61 -20.79 -5.25 1.79
C MET A 61 -20.76 -3.73 1.59
N ASP A 62 -19.65 -3.10 1.95
CA ASP A 62 -19.46 -1.65 1.92
C ASP A 62 -18.89 -1.12 0.59
N TRP A 63 -18.62 -1.97 -0.40
CA TRP A 63 -18.06 -1.51 -1.68
C TRP A 63 -18.97 -0.50 -2.40
N VAL A 64 -20.28 -0.54 -2.14
CA VAL A 64 -21.24 0.42 -2.70
C VAL A 64 -21.05 1.80 -2.09
N GLU A 65 -20.70 1.89 -0.80
CA GLU A 65 -20.38 3.16 -0.14
C GLU A 65 -19.14 3.80 -0.75
N VAL A 66 -18.19 2.99 -1.22
CA VAL A 66 -17.00 3.48 -1.93
C VAL A 66 -17.34 4.14 -3.26
N LEU A 67 -18.44 3.73 -3.94
CA LEU A 67 -18.91 4.42 -5.14
C LEU A 67 -19.35 5.85 -4.80
N ASP A 68 -20.09 6.02 -3.71
CA ASP A 68 -20.57 7.33 -3.25
C ASP A 68 -19.38 8.21 -2.79
N ASP A 69 -18.46 7.68 -2.01
CA ASP A 69 -17.25 8.37 -1.56
C ASP A 69 -16.39 8.87 -2.74
N LYS A 70 -16.33 8.08 -3.80
CA LYS A 70 -15.63 8.44 -5.03
C LYS A 70 -16.48 9.27 -5.99
N GLN A 71 -17.70 9.65 -5.60
CA GLN A 71 -18.62 10.45 -6.42
C GLN A 71 -18.87 9.79 -7.79
N ILE A 72 -19.23 8.51 -7.79
CA ILE A 72 -19.58 7.73 -8.98
C ILE A 72 -21.11 7.62 -9.02
N ALA A 73 -21.73 8.52 -9.78
CA ALA A 73 -23.19 8.62 -9.82
C ALA A 73 -23.80 7.64 -10.83
N ALA A 74 -24.93 7.03 -10.49
CA ALA A 74 -25.58 6.03 -11.33
C ALA A 74 -26.24 6.61 -12.59
N ASP A 75 -26.47 7.92 -12.63
CA ASP A 75 -27.04 8.66 -13.77
C ASP A 75 -25.96 9.24 -14.72
N ALA A 76 -24.67 9.09 -14.38
CA ALA A 76 -23.56 9.49 -15.22
C ALA A 76 -23.08 8.33 -16.11
N PRO A 77 -22.55 8.64 -17.31
CA PRO A 77 -21.96 7.61 -18.16
C PRO A 77 -20.68 7.04 -17.53
N VAL A 78 -20.52 5.71 -17.62
CA VAL A 78 -19.40 4.98 -17.02
C VAL A 78 -18.72 4.11 -18.07
N THR A 79 -17.39 4.16 -18.15
CA THR A 79 -16.60 3.16 -18.89
C THR A 79 -15.76 2.34 -17.93
N VAL A 80 -15.86 1.03 -18.04
CA VAL A 80 -15.15 0.07 -17.19
C VAL A 80 -14.05 -0.60 -18.00
N TYR A 81 -12.85 -0.71 -17.40
CA TYR A 81 -11.77 -1.50 -17.95
C TYR A 81 -11.08 -2.36 -16.89
N GLY A 82 -10.56 -3.50 -17.33
CA GLY A 82 -9.77 -4.44 -16.52
C GLY A 82 -8.50 -4.86 -17.25
N TYR A 83 -7.94 -6.00 -16.88
CA TYR A 83 -6.90 -6.66 -17.67
C TYR A 83 -7.46 -7.25 -18.95
N ASP A 84 -8.64 -7.82 -18.86
CA ASP A 84 -9.41 -8.42 -19.96
C ASP A 84 -10.87 -7.96 -19.88
N GLY A 85 -11.70 -8.50 -20.78
CA GLY A 85 -13.12 -8.17 -20.83
C GLY A 85 -13.94 -8.76 -19.69
N GLU A 86 -13.53 -9.89 -19.11
CA GLU A 86 -14.35 -10.65 -18.13
C GLU A 86 -14.51 -9.91 -16.81
N ASP A 87 -13.42 -9.32 -16.29
CA ASP A 87 -13.46 -8.52 -15.07
C ASP A 87 -14.31 -7.26 -15.26
N ALA A 88 -14.18 -6.61 -16.42
CA ALA A 88 -14.95 -5.42 -16.77
C ALA A 88 -16.44 -5.74 -16.92
N GLU A 89 -16.81 -6.85 -17.58
CA GLU A 89 -18.18 -7.35 -17.69
C GLU A 89 -18.78 -7.67 -16.33
N SER A 90 -18.01 -8.36 -15.47
CA SER A 90 -18.45 -8.72 -14.11
C SER A 90 -18.76 -7.48 -13.27
N MET A 91 -17.95 -6.41 -13.40
CA MET A 91 -18.22 -5.14 -12.72
C MET A 91 -19.44 -4.45 -13.30
N ALA A 92 -19.57 -4.41 -14.62
CA ALA A 92 -20.71 -3.77 -15.29
C ALA A 92 -22.04 -4.43 -14.91
N ASP A 93 -22.09 -5.76 -14.80
CA ASP A 93 -23.26 -6.49 -14.31
C ASP A 93 -23.64 -6.11 -12.87
N LYS A 94 -22.66 -5.78 -12.03
CA LYS A 94 -22.92 -5.32 -10.67
C LYS A 94 -23.43 -3.87 -10.65
N LEU A 95 -22.88 -3.02 -11.50
CA LEU A 95 -23.32 -1.63 -11.66
C LEU A 95 -24.76 -1.57 -12.20
N ASP A 96 -25.13 -2.43 -13.19
CA ASP A 96 -26.49 -2.53 -13.70
C ASP A 96 -27.51 -2.85 -12.57
N ARG A 97 -27.17 -3.80 -11.70
CA ARG A 97 -28.00 -4.15 -10.53
C ARG A 97 -28.16 -3.00 -9.53
N LEU A 98 -27.23 -2.04 -9.52
CA LEU A 98 -27.28 -0.83 -8.70
C LEU A 98 -28.00 0.32 -9.44
N GLY A 99 -28.49 0.09 -10.68
CA GLY A 99 -29.28 1.07 -11.44
C GLY A 99 -28.45 1.98 -12.34
N PHE A 100 -27.20 1.66 -12.62
CA PHE A 100 -26.41 2.33 -13.65
C PHE A 100 -26.95 1.95 -15.02
N THR A 101 -27.32 2.95 -15.83
CA THR A 101 -28.01 2.72 -17.12
C THR A 101 -27.15 3.01 -18.35
N ASP A 102 -26.01 3.68 -18.17
CA ASP A 102 -25.09 4.05 -19.25
C ASP A 102 -23.67 3.52 -18.96
N VAL A 103 -23.50 2.20 -19.13
CA VAL A 103 -22.24 1.51 -18.87
C VAL A 103 -21.66 0.96 -20.16
N SER A 104 -20.40 1.25 -20.45
CA SER A 104 -19.64 0.73 -21.57
C SER A 104 -18.35 0.05 -21.11
N LEU A 105 -17.77 -0.81 -21.96
CA LEU A 105 -16.56 -1.57 -21.68
C LEU A 105 -15.43 -1.13 -22.58
N TYR A 106 -14.22 -1.04 -22.02
CA TYR A 106 -13.00 -0.89 -22.79
C TYR A 106 -12.10 -2.13 -22.62
N PRO A 107 -12.10 -3.08 -23.57
CA PRO A 107 -11.31 -4.32 -23.48
C PRO A 107 -9.84 -4.15 -23.89
N GLY A 108 -9.48 -3.04 -24.54
CA GLY A 108 -8.14 -2.81 -25.13
C GLY A 108 -7.11 -2.23 -24.15
N PHE A 109 -7.35 -2.27 -22.82
CA PHE A 109 -6.44 -1.58 -21.91
C PHE A 109 -5.04 -2.20 -21.88
N SER A 110 -4.93 -3.52 -21.79
CA SER A 110 -3.64 -4.22 -21.78
C SER A 110 -2.94 -4.18 -23.14
N ASP A 111 -3.66 -4.53 -24.19
CA ASP A 111 -3.07 -4.78 -25.52
C ASP A 111 -2.87 -3.51 -26.36
N ASP A 112 -3.74 -2.50 -26.19
CA ASP A 112 -3.68 -1.26 -26.97
C ASP A 112 -3.15 -0.09 -26.14
N TRP A 113 -3.73 0.18 -24.93
CA TRP A 113 -3.37 1.36 -24.16
C TRP A 113 -2.02 1.23 -23.46
N MET A 114 -1.80 0.14 -22.73
CA MET A 114 -0.55 -0.08 -22.01
C MET A 114 0.60 -0.40 -22.97
N ALA A 115 0.35 -1.05 -24.07
CA ALA A 115 1.36 -1.39 -25.09
C ALA A 115 1.86 -0.17 -25.85
N ASP A 116 1.03 0.85 -26.06
CA ASP A 116 1.43 2.09 -26.75
C ASP A 116 2.11 3.07 -25.80
N ALA A 117 3.42 3.27 -25.98
CA ALA A 117 4.23 4.19 -25.17
C ALA A 117 3.75 5.66 -25.24
N ASN A 118 2.98 6.05 -26.25
CA ASN A 118 2.44 7.40 -26.38
C ASN A 118 1.16 7.60 -25.54
N ARG A 119 0.50 6.54 -25.13
CA ARG A 119 -0.68 6.64 -24.24
C ARG A 119 -0.22 6.89 -22.80
N PRO A 120 -0.77 7.92 -22.13
CA PRO A 120 -0.34 8.26 -20.77
C PRO A 120 -0.80 7.23 -19.76
N LEU A 121 0.08 6.96 -18.76
CA LEU A 121 -0.26 6.24 -17.55
C LEU A 121 0.13 7.09 -16.34
N ARG A 122 -0.60 6.95 -15.26
CA ARG A 122 -0.27 7.49 -13.95
C ARG A 122 -0.03 6.35 -12.97
N ALA A 123 0.88 6.61 -12.02
CA ALA A 123 1.15 5.72 -10.89
C ALA A 123 1.30 6.57 -9.63
N LEU A 124 1.17 5.97 -8.47
CA LEU A 124 1.55 6.61 -7.22
C LEU A 124 3.07 6.85 -7.23
N LYS A 125 3.48 8.04 -6.83
CA LYS A 125 4.91 8.42 -6.83
C LYS A 125 5.80 7.46 -6.05
N ARG A 126 5.29 6.89 -4.97
CA ARG A 126 6.02 5.99 -4.07
C ARG A 126 5.35 4.62 -3.98
N TYR A 127 4.75 4.13 -5.06
CA TYR A 127 4.03 2.86 -5.06
C TYR A 127 4.89 1.68 -4.60
N ARG A 128 6.20 1.72 -4.81
CA ARG A 128 7.14 0.68 -4.37
C ARG A 128 7.26 0.56 -2.85
N GLN A 129 6.84 1.57 -2.10
CA GLN A 129 6.79 1.51 -0.63
C GLN A 129 5.55 0.77 -0.10
N LEU A 130 4.58 0.47 -0.96
CA LEU A 130 3.38 -0.28 -0.62
C LEU A 130 3.38 -1.60 -1.39
N VAL A 131 3.64 -2.70 -0.68
CA VAL A 131 3.68 -4.04 -1.26
C VAL A 131 2.41 -4.83 -0.90
N TYR A 132 2.22 -5.96 -1.55
CA TYR A 132 1.01 -6.77 -1.46
C TYR A 132 1.39 -8.23 -1.16
N PRO A 133 0.46 -9.04 -0.64
CA PRO A 133 0.78 -10.40 -0.22
C PRO A 133 1.46 -11.25 -1.30
N GLU A 134 1.00 -11.18 -2.54
CA GLU A 134 1.55 -11.95 -3.66
C GLU A 134 2.99 -11.50 -4.01
N TRP A 135 3.26 -10.20 -3.88
CA TRP A 135 4.60 -9.65 -4.06
C TRP A 135 5.57 -10.18 -2.99
N LEU A 136 5.11 -10.17 -1.73
CA LEU A 136 5.93 -10.65 -0.61
C LEU A 136 6.12 -12.17 -0.66
N GLN A 137 5.08 -12.93 -1.03
CA GLN A 137 5.18 -14.37 -1.21
C GLN A 137 6.23 -14.73 -2.27
N ALA A 138 6.20 -14.08 -3.43
CA ALA A 138 7.19 -14.30 -4.49
C ALA A 138 8.61 -14.00 -3.99
N LEU A 139 8.79 -12.91 -3.22
CA LEU A 139 10.09 -12.57 -2.63
C LEU A 139 10.59 -13.66 -1.66
N LEU A 140 9.70 -14.17 -0.80
CA LEU A 140 10.04 -15.24 0.17
C LEU A 140 10.34 -16.58 -0.52
N GLU A 141 9.77 -16.85 -1.68
CA GLU A 141 10.06 -18.02 -2.53
C GLU A 141 11.38 -17.88 -3.31
N GLY A 142 12.02 -16.71 -3.26
CA GLY A 142 13.27 -16.41 -3.94
C GLY A 142 13.12 -15.94 -5.38
N ASP A 143 11.90 -15.57 -5.77
CA ASP A 143 11.64 -14.91 -7.04
C ASP A 143 11.96 -13.40 -6.94
N ASP A 144 12.18 -12.75 -8.10
CA ASP A 144 12.32 -11.30 -8.18
C ASP A 144 10.97 -10.64 -8.53
N PRO A 145 10.20 -10.18 -7.53
CA PRO A 145 8.93 -9.50 -7.80
C PRO A 145 9.11 -8.08 -8.33
N GLY A 146 10.36 -7.62 -8.44
CA GLY A 146 10.74 -6.27 -8.81
C GLY A 146 10.63 -5.26 -7.65
N GLY A 147 11.46 -4.25 -7.68
CA GLY A 147 11.44 -3.15 -6.70
C GLY A 147 12.14 -3.45 -5.38
N VAL A 148 12.97 -4.46 -5.33
CA VAL A 148 13.97 -4.68 -4.28
C VAL A 148 15.29 -4.12 -4.79
N ASP A 149 15.88 -3.20 -4.03
CA ASP A 149 17.06 -2.47 -4.48
C ASP A 149 18.37 -2.99 -3.80
N GLY A 150 18.28 -3.91 -2.81
CA GLY A 150 19.41 -4.52 -2.09
C GLY A 150 19.38 -6.04 -2.07
N ASP A 151 20.52 -6.64 -1.71
CA ASP A 151 20.67 -8.10 -1.58
C ASP A 151 20.12 -8.60 -0.22
N ASP A 152 20.06 -7.71 0.78
CA ASP A 152 19.60 -8.02 2.14
C ASP A 152 18.18 -7.56 2.36
N VAL A 153 17.32 -8.47 2.80
CA VAL A 153 15.91 -8.20 3.12
C VAL A 153 15.64 -8.56 4.58
N VAL A 154 15.05 -7.62 5.32
CA VAL A 154 14.57 -7.86 6.69
C VAL A 154 13.06 -7.66 6.72
N LEU A 155 12.32 -8.71 7.11
CA LEU A 155 10.88 -8.68 7.29
C LEU A 155 10.56 -8.49 8.77
N CYS A 156 9.80 -7.45 9.12
CA CYS A 156 9.48 -7.09 10.51
C CYS A 156 7.98 -7.17 10.79
N HIS A 157 7.59 -7.93 11.81
CA HIS A 157 6.26 -7.88 12.40
C HIS A 157 6.23 -6.84 13.52
N ALA A 158 5.63 -5.69 13.26
CA ALA A 158 5.50 -4.62 14.24
C ALA A 158 4.37 -4.92 15.24
N HIS A 159 4.67 -4.77 16.53
CA HIS A 159 3.71 -4.87 17.64
C HIS A 159 4.00 -3.81 18.69
N PHE A 160 2.99 -3.42 19.47
CA PHE A 160 3.15 -2.49 20.59
C PHE A 160 2.99 -3.24 21.91
N ASP A 161 4.12 -3.56 22.59
CA ASP A 161 4.23 -4.34 23.84
C ASP A 161 3.59 -5.73 23.85
N HIS A 162 2.68 -6.04 22.94
CA HIS A 162 2.02 -7.33 22.81
C HIS A 162 2.77 -8.24 21.85
N ARG A 163 3.86 -8.88 22.32
CA ARG A 163 4.58 -9.89 21.53
C ARG A 163 3.67 -11.07 21.14
N SER A 164 2.59 -11.30 21.88
CA SER A 164 1.57 -12.29 21.52
C SER A 164 1.02 -12.09 20.09
N ASP A 165 0.94 -10.86 19.59
CA ASP A 165 0.49 -10.61 18.21
C ASP A 165 1.42 -11.28 17.19
N TYR A 166 2.71 -11.36 17.48
CA TYR A 166 3.70 -12.09 16.69
C TYR A 166 3.66 -13.60 16.98
N GLU A 167 3.57 -13.99 18.25
CA GLU A 167 3.60 -15.39 18.69
C GLU A 167 2.36 -16.18 18.26
N ASP A 168 1.19 -15.53 18.16
CA ASP A 168 -0.05 -16.13 17.69
C ASP A 168 -0.04 -16.42 16.18
N GLY A 169 0.87 -15.79 15.43
CA GLY A 169 1.09 -16.03 14.01
C GLY A 169 1.73 -14.84 13.30
N HIS A 170 2.74 -15.15 12.52
CA HIS A 170 3.47 -14.16 11.71
C HIS A 170 3.85 -14.73 10.33
N ILE A 171 4.23 -13.88 9.41
CA ILE A 171 4.71 -14.28 8.08
C ILE A 171 6.06 -15.00 8.26
N PRO A 172 6.28 -16.16 7.62
CA PRO A 172 7.52 -16.93 7.77
C PRO A 172 8.77 -16.08 7.58
N GLY A 173 9.74 -16.21 8.51
CA GLY A 173 10.99 -15.46 8.49
C GLY A 173 10.93 -14.04 9.06
N ALA A 174 9.76 -13.56 9.46
CA ALA A 174 9.63 -12.24 10.08
C ALA A 174 10.24 -12.21 11.48
N VAL A 175 10.98 -11.14 11.79
CA VAL A 175 11.45 -10.83 13.14
C VAL A 175 10.44 -9.97 13.90
N PRO A 176 10.28 -10.15 15.22
CA PRO A 176 9.41 -9.29 16.02
C PRO A 176 10.03 -7.89 16.18
N LEU A 177 9.23 -6.86 15.97
CA LEU A 177 9.61 -5.46 16.15
C LEU A 177 8.66 -4.79 17.16
N ASN A 178 9.12 -4.63 18.42
CA ASN A 178 8.39 -3.78 19.36
C ASN A 178 8.59 -2.32 18.98
N THR A 179 7.50 -1.59 18.68
CA THR A 179 7.54 -0.18 18.28
C THR A 179 8.25 0.70 19.33
N ASN A 180 8.22 0.32 20.62
CA ASN A 180 8.92 1.00 21.69
C ASN A 180 10.45 1.00 21.56
N TRP A 181 11.03 0.19 20.69
CA TRP A 181 12.46 0.25 20.40
C TRP A 181 12.82 1.49 19.58
N LEU A 182 11.88 1.99 18.77
CA LEU A 182 12.07 3.16 17.92
C LEU A 182 11.38 4.41 18.47
N GLU A 183 10.36 4.25 19.32
CA GLU A 183 9.58 5.31 19.93
C GLU A 183 9.64 5.26 21.45
N SER A 184 9.44 6.41 22.10
CA SER A 184 9.30 6.48 23.54
C SER A 184 7.84 6.28 23.94
N PRO A 185 7.49 5.30 24.77
CA PRO A 185 6.11 5.12 25.25
C PRO A 185 5.62 6.28 26.11
N ASP A 186 6.54 7.05 26.71
CA ASP A 186 6.19 8.18 27.59
C ASP A 186 5.74 9.41 26.84
N THR A 187 6.28 9.63 25.64
CA THR A 187 6.09 10.88 24.86
C THR A 187 5.51 10.64 23.48
N TRP A 188 5.43 9.39 23.04
CA TRP A 188 5.06 9.01 21.67
C TRP A 188 5.94 9.66 20.58
N ASN A 189 7.13 10.09 21.00
CA ASN A 189 8.11 10.68 20.11
C ASN A 189 9.18 9.63 19.74
N ARG A 190 9.90 9.88 18.70
CA ARG A 190 11.05 9.04 18.29
C ARG A 190 12.09 8.97 19.42
N ARG A 191 12.84 7.89 19.44
CA ARG A 191 14.07 7.76 20.23
C ARG A 191 15.15 8.73 19.71
N SER A 192 16.20 8.94 20.50
CA SER A 192 17.37 9.69 20.04
C SER A 192 18.02 9.01 18.82
N PRO A 193 18.76 9.76 17.98
CA PRO A 193 19.47 9.18 16.83
C PRO A 193 20.35 7.98 17.18
N GLU A 194 21.06 8.04 18.32
CA GLU A 194 21.93 6.98 18.78
C GLU A 194 21.16 5.74 19.26
N GLU A 195 19.97 5.93 19.84
CA GLU A 195 19.08 4.82 20.22
C GLU A 195 18.46 4.16 19.00
N LEU A 196 18.01 4.98 18.02
CA LEU A 196 17.49 4.48 16.75
C LEU A 196 18.55 3.64 16.02
N LYS A 197 19.77 4.18 15.87
CA LYS A 197 20.88 3.45 15.23
C LYS A 197 21.09 2.09 15.89
N ARG A 198 21.22 2.04 17.21
CA ARG A 198 21.42 0.78 17.95
C ARG A 198 20.24 -0.20 17.81
N ALA A 199 19.01 0.30 17.76
CA ALA A 199 17.83 -0.55 17.58
C ALA A 199 17.81 -1.16 16.19
N LEU A 200 18.12 -0.38 15.16
CA LEU A 200 18.19 -0.87 13.78
C LEU A 200 19.34 -1.88 13.58
N GLU A 201 20.52 -1.60 14.12
CA GLU A 201 21.66 -2.54 14.14
C GLU A 201 21.29 -3.86 14.84
N GLY A 202 20.56 -3.78 15.96
CA GLY A 202 20.06 -4.95 16.69
C GLY A 202 19.05 -5.79 15.92
N LEU A 203 18.32 -5.19 14.99
CA LEU A 203 17.37 -5.86 14.09
C LEU A 203 18.05 -6.41 12.81
N GLY A 204 19.35 -6.18 12.63
CA GLY A 204 20.04 -6.57 11.41
C GLY A 204 19.85 -5.60 10.24
N ILE A 205 19.38 -4.38 10.52
CA ILE A 205 19.05 -3.38 9.50
C ILE A 205 20.19 -2.38 9.33
N ARG A 206 20.65 -2.25 8.10
CA ARG A 206 21.59 -1.23 7.62
C ARG A 206 20.83 -0.21 6.77
N HIS A 207 21.49 0.89 6.41
CA HIS A 207 20.90 1.92 5.57
C HIS A 207 20.48 1.41 4.17
N ASP A 208 21.19 0.43 3.63
CA ASP A 208 21.01 -0.19 2.32
C ASP A 208 20.16 -1.48 2.35
N THR A 209 19.65 -1.88 3.52
CA THR A 209 18.76 -3.04 3.68
C THR A 209 17.36 -2.72 3.14
N THR A 210 16.77 -3.63 2.37
CA THR A 210 15.33 -3.58 2.06
C THR A 210 14.55 -4.05 3.29
N VAL A 211 13.73 -3.18 3.85
CA VAL A 211 12.91 -3.50 5.02
C VAL A 211 11.44 -3.60 4.62
N VAL A 212 10.80 -4.73 4.93
CA VAL A 212 9.36 -4.89 4.77
C VAL A 212 8.70 -4.94 6.14
N LEU A 213 7.78 -4.03 6.38
CA LEU A 213 7.09 -3.87 7.65
C LEU A 213 5.62 -4.25 7.52
N TYR A 214 5.10 -4.92 8.51
CA TYR A 214 3.67 -5.16 8.66
C TYR A 214 3.32 -5.32 10.14
N GLY A 215 2.05 -5.30 10.45
CA GLY A 215 1.51 -5.62 11.75
C GLY A 215 0.14 -6.24 11.61
N ARG A 216 -0.46 -6.63 12.72
CA ARG A 216 -1.85 -7.10 12.75
C ARG A 216 -2.78 -5.89 12.82
N PHE A 217 -3.74 -5.83 11.92
CA PHE A 217 -4.85 -4.91 12.02
C PHE A 217 -5.95 -5.58 12.85
N SER A 218 -6.25 -4.99 14.00
CA SER A 218 -7.36 -5.43 14.83
C SER A 218 -8.29 -4.25 15.12
N PHE A 219 -9.58 -4.54 15.13
CA PHE A 219 -10.55 -3.53 15.52
C PHE A 219 -10.42 -3.24 17.01
N PRO A 220 -10.47 -1.96 17.43
CA PRO A 220 -10.49 -1.63 18.85
C PRO A 220 -11.60 -2.40 19.55
N SER A 221 -11.24 -3.25 20.50
CA SER A 221 -12.22 -3.87 21.37
C SER A 221 -12.33 -3.02 22.63
N TYR A 222 -13.54 -2.96 23.23
CA TYR A 222 -13.76 -2.28 24.50
C TYR A 222 -13.02 -2.96 25.68
N GLU A 223 -12.34 -4.07 25.42
CA GLU A 223 -11.57 -4.85 26.40
C GLU A 223 -10.13 -4.36 26.53
N HIS A 224 -9.66 -3.51 25.63
CA HIS A 224 -8.31 -2.93 25.70
C HIS A 224 -8.34 -1.55 26.34
N ASP A 225 -7.53 -1.36 27.39
CA ASP A 225 -7.38 -0.09 28.11
C ASP A 225 -6.88 1.05 27.19
N PHE A 226 -6.23 0.70 26.07
CA PHE A 226 -5.74 1.64 25.08
C PHE A 226 -5.98 1.12 23.66
N PRO A 227 -6.84 1.81 22.85
CA PRO A 227 -7.20 1.36 21.50
C PRO A 227 -6.01 1.16 20.56
N ALA A 228 -4.89 1.89 20.76
CA ALA A 228 -3.70 1.78 19.92
C ALA A 228 -2.95 0.44 20.12
N GLN A 229 -3.17 -0.30 21.20
CA GLN A 229 -2.58 -1.62 21.40
C GLN A 229 -3.01 -2.62 20.34
N SER A 230 -4.21 -2.44 19.79
CA SER A 230 -4.75 -3.29 18.72
C SER A 230 -4.40 -2.81 17.29
N ALA A 231 -3.61 -1.74 17.15
CA ALA A 231 -3.28 -1.12 15.87
C ALA A 231 -1.83 -1.42 15.45
N GLY A 232 -1.40 -2.68 15.49
CA GLY A 232 -0.04 -3.08 15.11
C GLY A 232 0.33 -2.65 13.69
N HIS A 233 -0.64 -2.63 12.77
CA HIS A 233 -0.41 -2.12 11.43
C HIS A 233 -0.11 -0.62 11.38
N LEU A 234 -0.75 0.19 12.22
CA LEU A 234 -0.39 1.61 12.40
C LEU A 234 1.03 1.75 12.97
N GLY A 235 1.39 0.87 13.91
CA GLY A 235 2.76 0.78 14.44
C GLY A 235 3.79 0.50 13.34
N ALA A 236 3.49 -0.39 12.40
CA ALA A 236 4.35 -0.66 11.24
C ALA A 236 4.58 0.60 10.39
N MET A 237 3.53 1.39 10.12
CA MET A 237 3.65 2.64 9.36
C MET A 237 4.51 3.69 10.11
N ARG A 238 4.36 3.78 11.45
CA ARG A 238 5.17 4.67 12.27
C ARG A 238 6.64 4.25 12.28
N CYS A 239 6.92 2.95 12.42
CA CYS A 239 8.27 2.41 12.31
C CYS A 239 8.89 2.68 10.93
N ALA A 240 8.10 2.53 9.85
CA ALA A 240 8.55 2.86 8.50
C ALA A 240 8.99 4.33 8.37
N ALA A 241 8.22 5.26 8.92
CA ALA A 241 8.57 6.67 8.92
C ALA A 241 9.87 6.96 9.70
N LEU A 242 10.07 6.26 10.85
CA LEU A 242 11.29 6.38 11.66
C LEU A 242 12.52 5.79 10.96
N MET A 243 12.37 4.68 10.24
CA MET A 243 13.43 4.09 9.44
C MET A 243 13.82 4.99 8.27
N LEU A 244 12.86 5.61 7.58
CA LEU A 244 13.12 6.62 6.55
C LEU A 244 13.83 7.85 7.14
N TYR A 245 13.42 8.32 8.33
CA TYR A 245 14.11 9.39 9.04
C TYR A 245 15.56 9.03 9.37
N ALA A 246 15.79 7.80 9.86
CA ALA A 246 17.12 7.30 10.16
C ALA A 246 18.02 7.24 8.93
N GLY A 247 17.47 6.95 7.76
CA GLY A 247 18.20 6.88 6.50
C GLY A 247 18.16 5.52 5.81
N VAL A 248 17.25 4.62 6.21
CA VAL A 248 17.01 3.39 5.45
C VAL A 248 16.42 3.77 4.08
N GLU A 249 17.08 3.35 3.02
CA GLU A 249 16.77 3.76 1.65
C GLU A 249 15.52 3.08 1.10
N ASP A 250 15.35 1.79 1.40
CA ASP A 250 14.26 0.97 0.86
C ASP A 250 13.37 0.41 1.98
N VAL A 251 12.33 1.18 2.32
CA VAL A 251 11.34 0.81 3.34
C VAL A 251 9.99 0.58 2.68
N LYS A 252 9.43 -0.59 2.92
CA LYS A 252 8.14 -1.04 2.40
C LYS A 252 7.17 -1.38 3.52
N VAL A 253 5.88 -1.20 3.25
CA VAL A 253 4.80 -1.63 4.15
C VAL A 253 3.89 -2.59 3.38
N LEU A 254 3.57 -3.74 4.00
CA LEU A 254 2.60 -4.68 3.45
C LEU A 254 1.19 -4.12 3.61
N ASN A 255 0.50 -3.89 2.50
CA ASN A 255 -0.85 -3.34 2.49
C ASN A 255 -1.83 -4.30 3.18
N GLY A 256 -2.52 -3.80 4.22
CA GLY A 256 -3.45 -4.58 5.04
C GLY A 256 -2.79 -5.51 6.07
N GLY A 257 -1.46 -5.50 6.15
CA GLY A 257 -0.71 -6.27 7.16
C GLY A 257 -0.90 -7.78 7.03
N ILE A 258 -0.73 -8.49 8.16
CA ILE A 258 -0.90 -9.95 8.18
C ILE A 258 -2.32 -10.39 7.83
N ASN A 259 -3.32 -9.55 8.04
CA ASN A 259 -4.71 -9.89 7.74
C ASN A 259 -4.92 -10.17 6.25
N THR A 260 -4.35 -9.34 5.37
CA THR A 260 -4.43 -9.59 3.91
C THR A 260 -3.56 -10.76 3.46
N TRP A 261 -2.47 -11.06 4.17
CA TRP A 261 -1.66 -12.26 3.96
C TRP A 261 -2.47 -13.54 4.26
N GLU A 262 -3.16 -13.56 5.40
CA GLU A 262 -4.06 -14.66 5.79
C GLU A 262 -5.25 -14.80 4.82
N GLU A 263 -5.84 -13.68 4.36
CA GLU A 263 -6.92 -13.67 3.36
C GLU A 263 -6.47 -14.20 2.00
N ALA A 264 -5.21 -13.97 1.62
CA ALA A 264 -4.62 -14.53 0.41
C ALA A 264 -4.37 -16.05 0.52
N GLY A 265 -4.51 -16.62 1.73
CA GLY A 265 -4.36 -18.05 1.98
C GLY A 265 -2.91 -18.50 2.12
N PHE A 266 -1.99 -17.59 2.35
CA PHE A 266 -0.57 -17.91 2.54
C PHE A 266 -0.30 -18.41 3.97
N GLU A 267 0.77 -19.19 4.10
CA GLU A 267 1.16 -19.82 5.36
C GLU A 267 1.61 -18.80 6.39
N VAL A 268 1.25 -19.05 7.67
CA VAL A 268 1.76 -18.33 8.83
C VAL A 268 2.64 -19.25 9.67
N SER A 269 3.66 -18.69 10.33
CA SER A 269 4.55 -19.38 11.25
C SER A 269 4.31 -18.92 12.68
N THR A 270 4.67 -19.77 13.63
CA THR A 270 4.79 -19.48 15.06
C THR A 270 6.21 -19.71 15.60
N ASP A 271 7.17 -19.86 14.68
CA ASP A 271 8.57 -20.05 15.04
C ASP A 271 9.13 -18.76 15.65
N ASP A 272 9.97 -18.86 16.68
CA ASP A 272 10.63 -17.68 17.26
C ASP A 272 11.87 -17.34 16.44
N VAL A 273 11.76 -16.31 15.61
CA VAL A 273 12.85 -15.84 14.75
C VAL A 273 13.63 -14.76 15.48
N GLU A 274 14.90 -15.02 15.76
CA GLU A 274 15.79 -14.02 16.34
C GLU A 274 16.45 -13.20 15.23
N PRO A 275 16.49 -11.85 15.35
CA PRO A 275 17.18 -11.01 14.38
C PRO A 275 18.70 -11.30 14.40
N GLU A 276 19.36 -11.15 13.26
CA GLU A 276 20.82 -11.26 13.12
C GLU A 276 21.45 -9.85 13.17
N PRO A 277 21.98 -9.39 14.32
CA PRO A 277 22.49 -8.04 14.46
C PRO A 277 23.64 -7.74 13.52
N VAL A 278 23.74 -6.47 13.07
CA VAL A 278 24.87 -5.94 12.30
C VAL A 278 25.73 -5.01 13.16
N ASP A 279 27.02 -4.92 12.83
CA ASP A 279 28.00 -4.14 13.61
C ASP A 279 27.92 -2.63 13.36
N ASP A 280 27.41 -2.21 12.21
CA ASP A 280 27.33 -0.80 11.80
C ASP A 280 26.16 -0.56 10.85
N PHE A 281 25.38 0.46 11.11
CA PHE A 281 24.28 0.91 10.26
C PHE A 281 24.75 1.44 8.90
N GLY A 282 26.01 1.89 8.83
CA GLY A 282 26.69 2.32 7.62
C GLY A 282 26.70 3.83 7.33
N ILE A 283 25.82 4.58 7.96
CA ILE A 283 25.75 6.05 7.83
C ILE A 283 25.42 6.71 9.17
N ASP A 284 25.54 8.04 9.21
CA ASP A 284 25.11 8.83 10.38
C ASP A 284 23.57 8.94 10.43
N VAL A 285 23.02 8.88 11.65
CA VAL A 285 21.58 9.01 11.92
C VAL A 285 21.32 10.36 12.61
N PRO A 286 20.34 11.16 12.15
CA PRO A 286 19.45 10.92 11.02
C PRO A 286 20.06 11.35 9.69
N ALA A 287 19.84 10.59 8.62
CA ALA A 287 20.17 11.01 7.27
C ALA A 287 19.06 11.86 6.62
N ASN A 288 17.83 11.70 7.08
CA ASN A 288 16.66 12.37 6.51
C ASN A 288 15.82 13.11 7.59
N PRO A 289 16.38 14.14 8.26
CA PRO A 289 15.70 14.85 9.35
C PRO A 289 14.36 15.48 8.95
N GLN A 290 14.19 15.81 7.66
CA GLN A 290 12.96 16.40 7.12
C GLN A 290 11.71 15.48 7.22
N PHE A 291 11.87 14.20 7.50
CA PHE A 291 10.71 13.30 7.69
C PHE A 291 10.07 13.46 9.08
N MET A 292 10.81 13.97 10.07
CA MET A 292 10.29 14.17 11.43
C MET A 292 10.87 15.43 12.02
N LEU A 293 10.08 16.49 12.06
CA LEU A 293 10.47 17.78 12.61
C LEU A 293 10.44 17.78 14.14
N GLU A 294 11.41 18.48 14.72
CA GLU A 294 11.32 18.88 16.13
C GLU A 294 10.29 19.99 16.32
N LEU A 295 9.81 20.18 17.56
CA LEU A 295 8.80 21.20 17.87
C LEU A 295 9.23 22.60 17.45
N SER A 296 10.51 22.95 17.62
CA SER A 296 11.05 24.25 17.18
C SER A 296 11.02 24.41 15.66
N GLU A 297 11.37 23.36 14.91
CA GLU A 297 11.33 23.35 13.45
C GLU A 297 9.90 23.47 12.92
N ALA A 298 8.95 22.77 13.58
CA ALA A 298 7.53 22.91 13.25
C ALA A 298 6.99 24.32 13.55
N GLN A 299 7.46 24.97 14.63
CA GLN A 299 7.11 26.36 14.95
C GLN A 299 7.70 27.34 13.91
N ASP A 300 8.94 27.11 13.49
CA ASP A 300 9.58 27.91 12.44
C ASP A 300 8.85 27.76 11.10
N LEU A 301 8.42 26.54 10.76
CA LEU A 301 7.63 26.25 9.57
C LEU A 301 6.28 26.97 9.60
N LEU A 302 5.60 27.01 10.77
CA LEU A 302 4.35 27.76 10.95
C LEU A 302 4.52 29.27 10.78
N ALA A 303 5.70 29.80 11.12
CA ALA A 303 6.02 31.20 11.00
C ALA A 303 6.52 31.59 9.60
N ALA A 304 6.84 30.63 8.75
CA ALA A 304 7.33 30.84 7.39
C ALA A 304 6.17 31.14 6.42
N ASP A 305 6.41 32.01 5.44
CA ASP A 305 5.41 32.39 4.43
C ASP A 305 5.16 31.28 3.38
N ASP A 306 6.04 30.26 3.30
CA ASP A 306 6.06 29.19 2.31
C ASP A 306 5.83 27.78 2.90
N GLY A 307 5.47 27.71 4.19
CA GLY A 307 5.20 26.48 4.92
C GLY A 307 3.76 26.36 5.37
N GLU A 308 3.21 25.14 5.40
CA GLU A 308 1.89 24.85 5.89
C GLU A 308 1.88 23.57 6.75
N LEU A 309 1.20 23.61 7.90
CA LEU A 309 0.93 22.43 8.72
C LEU A 309 -0.49 21.92 8.44
N VAL A 310 -0.58 20.68 8.01
CA VAL A 310 -1.84 20.00 7.74
C VAL A 310 -2.12 18.99 8.84
N SER A 311 -3.29 19.11 9.48
CA SER A 311 -3.79 18.09 10.42
C SER A 311 -4.50 16.98 9.63
N VAL A 312 -4.16 15.73 9.90
CA VAL A 312 -4.77 14.53 9.31
C VAL A 312 -5.49 13.71 10.37
#